data_0d22e6b7f33a1ec50870656626ed390e
#
_entry.id   0d22e6b7f33a1ec50870656626ed390e
#
_cell.length_a   1.000
_cell.length_b   1.000
_cell.length_c   1.000
_cell.angle_alpha   90.00
_cell.angle_beta   90.00
_cell.angle_gamma   90.00
#
_symmetry.space_group_name_H-M   'P 1'
#
loop_
_entity.id
_entity.type
_entity.pdbx_description
1 polymer ?
#
loop_
_entity_poly.entity_id
_entity_poly.type
_entity_poly.pdbx_seq_one_letter_code
_entity_poly.pdbx_strand_id
1 'polypeptide(L)'
;MATVNPQNVVVRGRLSFPSFTMQQALDLNERGKAQYKKTADKVRPSFSLVVEQAALDKLITHLVDVLLPWSEAQFAAGEKGGLEPKLMTKLKKIIDAGDWENDPVLGLIKPVHEKTVPLAPEGVATVRVNGYAGTDIIQKAIVRELDELQNPLDDIIIPSRGKIMPIEDTKLELYPGSIVSTEINLFPFETSGQPGITGTASTAVLVGDAERFGSGGALDEDSIFMDLEN
;
A
#
# COMPACT_ATOMS: atom_id res chain seq x y z
N MET A 1 5.45 -1.99 -28.09
CA MET A 1 5.81 -1.63 -26.71
C MET A 1 4.51 -1.56 -25.92
N ALA A 2 4.40 -2.28 -24.81
CA ALA A 2 3.22 -2.15 -23.97
C ALA A 2 3.22 -0.72 -23.39
N THR A 3 2.14 0.03 -23.59
CA THR A 3 1.95 1.33 -22.98
C THR A 3 1.81 1.12 -21.47
N VAL A 4 2.80 1.54 -20.71
CA VAL A 4 2.73 1.51 -19.25
C VAL A 4 1.62 2.48 -18.84
N ASN A 5 0.65 2.00 -18.05
CA ASN A 5 -0.41 2.86 -17.50
C ASN A 5 0.24 3.86 -16.52
N PRO A 6 0.12 5.19 -16.77
CA PRO A 6 0.72 6.21 -15.91
C PRO A 6 0.27 6.15 -14.44
N GLN A 7 -0.87 5.56 -14.18
CA GLN A 7 -1.41 5.39 -12.84
C GLN A 7 -0.80 4.21 -12.09
N ASN A 8 -0.11 3.29 -12.77
CA ASN A 8 0.38 2.07 -12.14
C ASN A 8 1.85 2.20 -11.73
N VAL A 9 2.13 1.87 -10.48
CA VAL A 9 3.50 1.78 -9.93
C VAL A 9 3.64 0.52 -9.10
N VAL A 10 4.78 -0.15 -9.22
CA VAL A 10 5.11 -1.30 -8.37
C VAL A 10 5.88 -0.81 -7.16
N VAL A 11 5.33 -1.09 -5.97
CA VAL A 11 5.93 -0.78 -4.69
C VAL A 11 6.25 -2.07 -3.94
N ARG A 12 7.41 -2.11 -3.31
CA ARG A 12 7.86 -3.20 -2.46
C ARG A 12 8.13 -2.67 -1.07
N GLY A 13 7.70 -3.43 -0.05
CA GLY A 13 7.93 -3.08 1.34
C GLY A 13 7.52 -4.19 2.29
N ARG A 14 7.70 -3.97 3.59
CA ARG A 14 7.26 -4.91 4.62
C ARG A 14 5.78 -4.69 4.94
N LEU A 15 5.02 -5.77 4.93
CA LEU A 15 3.58 -5.75 5.15
C LEU A 15 3.24 -5.31 6.58
N SER A 16 2.32 -4.38 6.70
CA SER A 16 1.81 -3.89 7.99
C SER A 16 0.28 -3.79 7.95
N PHE A 17 -0.37 -4.10 9.07
CA PHE A 17 -1.82 -3.99 9.26
C PHE A 17 -2.68 -4.55 8.10
N PRO A 18 -2.50 -5.82 7.69
CA PRO A 18 -3.25 -6.36 6.58
C PRO A 18 -4.69 -6.69 6.95
N SER A 19 -5.59 -6.31 6.04
CA SER A 19 -6.99 -6.75 5.98
C SER A 19 -7.28 -7.08 4.53
N PHE A 20 -7.04 -8.33 4.12
CA PHE A 20 -7.10 -8.72 2.71
C PHE A 20 -8.52 -9.03 2.24
N THR A 21 -9.41 -9.43 3.15
CA THR A 21 -10.79 -9.76 2.78
C THR A 21 -11.78 -8.70 3.25
N MET A 22 -12.91 -8.61 2.56
CA MET A 22 -14.01 -7.73 2.98
C MET A 22 -14.50 -8.08 4.39
N GLN A 23 -14.53 -9.38 4.76
CA GLN A 23 -14.93 -9.80 6.09
C GLN A 23 -13.97 -9.27 7.16
N GLN A 24 -12.65 -9.43 6.96
CA GLN A 24 -11.64 -8.87 7.87
C GLN A 24 -11.77 -7.35 8.02
N ALA A 25 -12.00 -6.65 6.91
CA ALA A 25 -12.18 -5.20 6.93
C ALA A 25 -13.45 -4.77 7.68
N LEU A 26 -14.55 -5.50 7.53
CA LEU A 26 -15.79 -5.26 8.27
C LEU A 26 -15.61 -5.54 9.77
N ASP A 27 -14.99 -6.66 10.12
CA ASP A 27 -14.71 -7.03 11.52
C ASP A 27 -13.85 -5.97 12.22
N LEU A 28 -12.82 -5.47 11.54
CA LEU A 28 -11.99 -4.37 12.05
C LEU A 28 -12.83 -3.09 12.23
N ASN A 29 -13.65 -2.75 11.24
CA ASN A 29 -14.52 -1.57 11.33
C ASN A 29 -15.54 -1.69 12.48
N GLU A 30 -16.05 -2.89 12.76
CA GLU A 30 -16.98 -3.12 13.88
C GLU A 30 -16.30 -2.97 15.24
N ARG A 31 -15.05 -3.40 15.37
CA ARG A 31 -14.24 -3.27 16.60
C ARG A 31 -13.78 -1.84 16.85
N GLY A 32 -13.78 -1.00 15.82
CA GLY A 32 -13.32 0.39 15.89
C GLY A 32 -14.16 1.28 16.81
N LYS A 33 -13.55 2.36 17.30
CA LYS A 33 -14.26 3.38 18.08
C LYS A 33 -15.42 3.96 17.27
N ALA A 34 -16.56 4.21 17.91
CA ALA A 34 -17.78 4.65 17.21
C ALA A 34 -17.60 5.87 16.30
N GLN A 35 -16.71 6.81 16.69
CA GLN A 35 -16.42 8.03 15.93
C GLN A 35 -15.71 7.78 14.59
N TYR A 36 -15.06 6.62 14.42
CA TYR A 36 -14.33 6.27 13.21
C TYR A 36 -15.01 5.21 12.35
N LYS A 37 -16.14 4.67 12.80
CA LYS A 37 -16.88 3.65 12.07
C LYS A 37 -17.36 4.19 10.73
N LYS A 38 -16.97 3.48 9.68
CA LYS A 38 -17.47 3.73 8.31
C LYS A 38 -18.75 2.96 8.06
N THR A 39 -19.62 3.48 7.21
CA THR A 39 -20.72 2.70 6.64
C THR A 39 -20.18 1.53 5.82
N ALA A 40 -20.88 0.40 5.80
CA ALA A 40 -20.37 -0.83 5.17
C ALA A 40 -19.95 -0.65 3.69
N ASP A 41 -20.64 0.21 2.96
CA ASP A 41 -20.33 0.57 1.58
C ASP A 41 -19.00 1.31 1.41
N LYS A 42 -18.47 1.92 2.49
CA LYS A 42 -17.19 2.64 2.53
C LYS A 42 -16.03 1.81 3.10
N VAL A 43 -16.34 0.64 3.67
CA VAL A 43 -15.31 -0.28 4.15
C VAL A 43 -14.60 -0.91 2.95
N ARG A 44 -13.28 -1.04 3.03
CA ARG A 44 -12.42 -1.65 2.00
C ARG A 44 -11.37 -2.52 2.66
N PRO A 45 -11.00 -3.65 2.08
CA PRO A 45 -9.76 -4.31 2.43
C PRO A 45 -8.60 -3.32 2.26
N SER A 46 -7.58 -3.43 3.08
CA SER A 46 -6.42 -2.54 2.99
C SER A 46 -5.21 -3.16 3.66
N PHE A 47 -4.04 -2.67 3.32
CA PHE A 47 -2.79 -2.93 4.01
C PHE A 47 -1.86 -1.73 3.86
N SER A 48 -0.82 -1.69 4.66
CA SER A 48 0.26 -0.72 4.51
C SER A 48 1.57 -1.44 4.22
N LEU A 49 2.45 -0.81 3.47
CA LEU A 49 3.81 -1.27 3.24
C LEU A 49 4.77 -0.31 3.95
N VAL A 50 5.57 -0.82 4.88
CA VAL A 50 6.72 -0.09 5.40
C VAL A 50 7.81 -0.15 4.34
N VAL A 51 8.22 1.01 3.84
CA VAL A 51 9.14 1.12 2.70
C VAL A 51 10.47 1.75 3.12
N GLU A 52 11.53 1.29 2.48
CA GLU A 52 12.87 1.88 2.56
C GLU A 52 12.96 3.13 1.67
N GLN A 53 14.00 3.94 1.88
CA GLN A 53 14.21 5.19 1.14
C GLN A 53 14.19 4.99 -0.37
N ALA A 54 14.85 3.96 -0.88
CA ALA A 54 14.91 3.70 -2.32
C ALA A 54 13.53 3.41 -2.95
N ALA A 55 12.65 2.71 -2.21
CA ALA A 55 11.29 2.45 -2.67
C ALA A 55 10.41 3.71 -2.59
N LEU A 56 10.61 4.53 -1.54
CA LEU A 56 9.94 5.82 -1.41
C LEU A 56 10.37 6.78 -2.52
N ASP A 57 11.66 6.92 -2.81
CA ASP A 57 12.18 7.78 -3.88
C ASP A 57 11.61 7.38 -5.24
N LYS A 58 11.54 6.07 -5.52
CA LYS A 58 10.92 5.57 -6.74
C LYS A 58 9.45 5.94 -6.84
N LEU A 59 8.70 5.81 -5.75
CA LEU A 59 7.29 6.22 -5.71
C LEU A 59 7.15 7.73 -5.93
N ILE A 60 7.94 8.56 -5.23
CA ILE A 60 7.93 10.01 -5.38
C ILE A 60 8.26 10.42 -6.82
N THR A 61 9.30 9.84 -7.41
CA THR A 61 9.67 10.10 -8.82
C THR A 61 8.49 9.77 -9.74
N HIS A 62 7.81 8.63 -9.53
CA HIS A 62 6.64 8.27 -10.32
C HIS A 62 5.49 9.27 -10.13
N LEU A 63 5.23 9.73 -8.90
CA LEU A 63 4.21 10.75 -8.63
C LEU A 63 4.50 12.04 -9.40
N VAL A 64 5.73 12.56 -9.33
CA VAL A 64 6.10 13.85 -9.90
C VAL A 64 6.25 13.81 -11.41
N ASP A 65 6.93 12.79 -11.94
CA ASP A 65 7.35 12.75 -13.33
C ASP A 65 6.36 12.04 -14.25
N VAL A 66 5.44 11.22 -13.68
CA VAL A 66 4.50 10.43 -14.47
C VAL A 66 3.05 10.77 -14.14
N LEU A 67 2.66 10.65 -12.87
CA LEU A 67 1.25 10.79 -12.46
C LEU A 67 0.74 12.23 -12.57
N LEU A 68 1.52 13.22 -12.08
CA LEU A 68 1.09 14.62 -12.14
C LEU A 68 0.97 15.14 -13.59
N PRO A 69 1.93 14.91 -14.50
CA PRO A 69 1.77 15.27 -15.93
C PRO A 69 0.59 14.57 -16.59
N TRP A 70 0.34 13.30 -16.26
CA TRP A 70 -0.86 12.59 -16.72
C TRP A 70 -2.14 13.26 -16.22
N SER A 71 -2.21 13.59 -14.92
CA SER A 71 -3.38 14.27 -14.33
C SER A 71 -3.65 15.64 -14.97
N GLU A 72 -2.59 16.38 -15.32
CA GLU A 72 -2.70 17.65 -16.07
C GLU A 72 -3.34 17.43 -17.45
N ALA A 73 -2.88 16.42 -18.16
CA ALA A 73 -3.45 16.07 -19.47
C ALA A 73 -4.91 15.62 -19.36
N GLN A 74 -5.27 14.85 -18.32
CA GLN A 74 -6.65 14.46 -18.06
C GLN A 74 -7.55 15.68 -17.75
N PHE A 75 -7.06 16.63 -16.96
CA PHE A 75 -7.80 17.86 -16.67
C PHE A 75 -8.06 18.67 -17.94
N ALA A 76 -7.03 18.85 -18.78
CA ALA A 76 -7.16 19.56 -20.05
C ALA A 76 -8.15 18.87 -21.02
N ALA A 77 -8.27 17.54 -20.95
CA ALA A 77 -9.21 16.74 -21.73
C ALA A 77 -10.63 16.66 -21.11
N GLY A 78 -10.83 17.13 -19.87
CA GLY A 78 -12.09 16.99 -19.14
C GLY A 78 -12.36 15.55 -18.65
N GLU A 79 -11.32 14.77 -18.49
CA GLU A 79 -11.38 13.35 -18.14
C GLU A 79 -11.20 13.11 -16.63
N LYS A 80 -11.56 11.90 -16.19
CA LYS A 80 -11.41 11.49 -14.77
C LYS A 80 -9.93 11.40 -14.38
N GLY A 81 -9.63 11.79 -13.14
CA GLY A 81 -8.26 11.81 -12.61
C GLY A 81 -7.51 13.09 -12.88
N GLY A 82 -8.12 14.04 -13.62
CA GLY A 82 -7.58 15.37 -13.80
C GLY A 82 -7.78 16.26 -12.57
N LEU A 83 -6.72 16.94 -12.14
CA LEU A 83 -6.76 17.97 -11.11
C LEU A 83 -6.54 19.36 -11.72
N GLU A 84 -7.21 20.37 -11.17
CA GLU A 84 -6.95 21.76 -11.54
C GLU A 84 -5.44 22.11 -11.34
N PRO A 85 -4.85 22.97 -12.21
CA PRO A 85 -3.43 23.36 -12.12
C PRO A 85 -3.05 23.93 -10.74
N LYS A 86 -3.96 24.64 -10.07
CA LYS A 86 -3.73 25.19 -8.72
C LYS A 86 -3.58 24.05 -7.68
N LEU A 87 -4.41 23.02 -7.78
CA LEU A 87 -4.37 21.86 -6.88
C LEU A 87 -3.14 20.99 -7.16
N MET A 88 -2.75 20.82 -8.42
CA MET A 88 -1.51 20.12 -8.78
C MET A 88 -0.27 20.85 -8.25
N THR A 89 -0.22 22.19 -8.36
CA THR A 89 0.87 23.00 -7.80
C THR A 89 0.95 22.82 -6.29
N LYS A 90 -0.19 22.75 -5.60
CA LYS A 90 -0.24 22.49 -4.16
C LYS A 90 0.25 21.10 -3.84
N LEU A 91 -0.24 20.08 -4.55
CA LEU A 91 0.14 18.68 -4.36
C LEU A 91 1.65 18.48 -4.58
N LYS A 92 2.21 19.10 -5.63
CA LYS A 92 3.65 19.07 -5.89
C LYS A 92 4.46 19.67 -4.74
N LYS A 93 4.05 20.81 -4.19
CA LYS A 93 4.71 21.42 -3.03
C LYS A 93 4.72 20.50 -1.80
N ILE A 94 3.61 19.78 -1.56
CA ILE A 94 3.50 18.81 -0.46
C ILE A 94 4.47 17.66 -0.67
N ILE A 95 4.52 17.12 -1.90
CA ILE A 95 5.42 16.02 -2.26
C ILE A 95 6.89 16.47 -2.12
N ASP A 96 7.25 17.65 -2.65
CA ASP A 96 8.60 18.19 -2.60
C ASP A 96 9.06 18.51 -1.16
N ALA A 97 8.12 18.90 -0.28
CA ALA A 97 8.41 19.17 1.13
C ALA A 97 8.68 17.90 1.95
N GLY A 98 8.12 16.75 1.53
CA GLY A 98 8.23 15.50 2.27
C GLY A 98 7.57 15.52 3.65
N ASP A 99 6.63 16.44 3.89
CA ASP A 99 5.94 16.61 5.16
C ASP A 99 4.69 15.72 5.21
N TRP A 100 4.93 14.40 5.30
CA TRP A 100 3.88 13.39 5.34
C TRP A 100 3.08 13.39 6.65
N GLU A 101 3.63 14.00 7.71
CA GLU A 101 3.05 14.02 9.05
C GLU A 101 1.89 14.99 9.16
N ASN A 102 2.04 16.16 8.55
CA ASN A 102 1.09 17.27 8.67
C ASN A 102 0.12 17.37 7.50
N ASP A 103 0.26 16.53 6.47
CA ASP A 103 -0.64 16.57 5.34
C ASP A 103 -1.50 15.32 5.19
N PRO A 104 -2.69 15.30 5.84
CA PRO A 104 -3.63 14.19 5.76
C PRO A 104 -4.17 13.97 4.33
N VAL A 105 -3.92 14.90 3.44
CA VAL A 105 -4.45 14.90 2.08
C VAL A 105 -3.78 13.85 1.20
N LEU A 106 -2.54 13.52 1.46
CA LEU A 106 -1.86 12.51 0.66
C LEU A 106 -2.31 11.09 0.92
N GLY A 107 -2.96 10.76 2.04
CA GLY A 107 -3.55 9.46 2.34
C GLY A 107 -2.77 8.19 1.93
N LEU A 108 -1.89 8.33 0.94
CA LEU A 108 -1.06 7.30 0.35
C LEU A 108 0.22 7.07 1.14
N ILE A 109 0.91 8.14 1.54
CA ILE A 109 2.20 8.09 2.25
C ILE A 109 2.02 8.68 3.64
N LYS A 110 2.56 7.99 4.64
CA LYS A 110 2.54 8.44 6.04
C LYS A 110 3.90 8.18 6.68
N PRO A 111 4.22 8.87 7.78
CA PRO A 111 5.36 8.53 8.62
C PRO A 111 5.28 7.07 9.10
N VAL A 112 6.42 6.47 9.38
CA VAL A 112 6.48 5.17 10.04
C VAL A 112 6.01 5.33 11.48
N HIS A 113 5.10 4.47 11.93
CA HIS A 113 4.65 4.47 13.30
C HIS A 113 5.80 4.09 14.25
N GLU A 114 5.94 4.77 15.39
CA GLU A 114 7.03 4.54 16.36
C GLU A 114 7.17 3.07 16.80
N LYS A 115 6.04 2.35 16.94
CA LYS A 115 6.01 0.91 17.27
C LYS A 115 6.55 0.03 16.14
N THR A 116 6.57 0.51 14.90
CA THR A 116 7.06 -0.23 13.74
C THR A 116 8.56 -0.04 13.54
N VAL A 117 9.11 1.11 13.93
CA VAL A 117 10.55 1.43 13.78
C VAL A 117 11.49 0.38 14.38
N PRO A 118 11.26 -0.18 15.58
CA PRO A 118 12.15 -1.20 16.13
C PRO A 118 12.15 -2.51 15.34
N LEU A 119 11.07 -2.79 14.61
CA LEU A 119 10.85 -4.02 13.86
C LEU A 119 11.23 -3.89 12.38
N ALA A 120 11.28 -2.66 11.89
CA ALA A 120 11.69 -2.32 10.53
C ALA A 120 12.54 -1.04 10.57
N PRO A 121 13.77 -1.11 11.09
CA PRO A 121 14.65 0.06 11.27
C PRO A 121 15.05 0.71 9.93
N GLU A 122 14.96 -0.03 8.85
CA GLU A 122 15.17 0.45 7.48
C GLU A 122 13.98 1.24 6.91
N GLY A 123 12.83 1.16 7.58
CA GLY A 123 11.61 1.82 7.12
C GLY A 123 11.64 3.33 7.35
N VAL A 124 11.34 4.11 6.32
CA VAL A 124 11.30 5.59 6.37
C VAL A 124 9.90 6.14 6.21
N ALA A 125 8.99 5.37 5.61
CA ALA A 125 7.60 5.75 5.42
C ALA A 125 6.71 4.51 5.32
N THR A 126 5.40 4.72 5.48
CA THR A 126 4.37 3.73 5.16
C THR A 126 3.59 4.15 3.92
N VAL A 127 3.33 3.19 3.03
CA VAL A 127 2.49 3.38 1.85
C VAL A 127 1.19 2.61 2.07
N ARG A 128 0.07 3.32 2.14
CA ARG A 128 -1.24 2.72 2.34
C ARG A 128 -1.85 2.30 1.01
N VAL A 129 -2.35 1.07 0.98
CA VAL A 129 -2.98 0.48 -0.19
C VAL A 129 -4.38 0.00 0.18
N ASN A 130 -5.38 0.43 -0.58
CA ASN A 130 -6.76 0.00 -0.42
C ASN A 130 -7.11 -1.04 -1.49
N GLY A 131 -7.98 -1.99 -1.16
CA GLY A 131 -8.63 -2.84 -2.15
C GLY A 131 -9.69 -2.07 -2.94
N TYR A 132 -10.13 -2.65 -4.04
CA TYR A 132 -11.29 -2.14 -4.77
C TYR A 132 -12.58 -2.36 -3.99
N ALA A 133 -13.60 -1.53 -4.30
CA ALA A 133 -14.90 -1.63 -3.65
C ALA A 133 -15.52 -3.02 -3.81
N GLY A 134 -15.87 -3.65 -2.70
CA GLY A 134 -16.59 -4.92 -2.68
C GLY A 134 -15.77 -6.14 -3.12
N THR A 135 -14.43 -6.01 -3.22
CA THR A 135 -13.56 -7.12 -3.64
C THR A 135 -12.43 -7.35 -2.67
N ASP A 136 -12.08 -8.62 -2.46
CA ASP A 136 -10.92 -9.02 -1.69
C ASP A 136 -9.61 -8.71 -2.42
N ILE A 137 -8.53 -8.55 -1.68
CA ILE A 137 -7.18 -8.45 -2.23
C ILE A 137 -6.62 -9.85 -2.38
N ILE A 138 -6.30 -10.24 -3.62
CA ILE A 138 -5.77 -11.56 -3.94
C ILE A 138 -4.36 -11.69 -3.39
N GLN A 139 -4.13 -12.74 -2.61
CA GLN A 139 -2.82 -13.06 -2.05
C GLN A 139 -2.10 -14.06 -2.94
N LYS A 140 -0.88 -13.74 -3.32
CA LYS A 140 -0.02 -14.60 -4.16
C LYS A 140 1.38 -14.71 -3.56
N ALA A 141 2.15 -15.67 -4.03
CA ALA A 141 3.56 -15.83 -3.68
C ALA A 141 4.39 -16.12 -4.94
N ILE A 142 5.66 -15.72 -4.91
CA ILE A 142 6.64 -16.16 -5.91
C ILE A 142 7.29 -17.44 -5.37
N VAL A 143 7.17 -18.54 -6.13
CA VAL A 143 7.80 -19.83 -5.84
C VAL A 143 8.83 -20.19 -6.91
N ARG A 144 9.92 -20.86 -6.52
CA ARG A 144 10.94 -21.34 -7.46
C ARG A 144 10.41 -22.56 -8.22
N GLU A 145 10.68 -22.66 -9.52
CA GLU A 145 10.20 -23.76 -10.36
C GLU A 145 10.81 -25.14 -10.04
N LEU A 146 11.93 -25.21 -9.30
CA LEU A 146 12.71 -26.44 -9.15
C LEU A 146 12.76 -27.04 -7.73
N ASP A 147 12.37 -26.28 -6.70
CA ASP A 147 12.50 -26.75 -5.32
C ASP A 147 11.15 -26.98 -4.62
N GLU A 148 10.09 -27.10 -5.42
CA GLU A 148 8.69 -27.07 -4.95
C GLU A 148 8.31 -28.20 -4.00
N LEU A 149 9.14 -29.20 -3.81
CA LEU A 149 8.76 -30.43 -3.09
C LEU A 149 9.61 -30.78 -1.87
N GLN A 150 10.77 -30.17 -1.61
CA GLN A 150 11.69 -30.73 -0.63
C GLN A 150 12.29 -29.80 0.42
N ASN A 151 12.26 -28.48 0.29
CA ASN A 151 12.75 -27.60 1.37
C ASN A 151 11.89 -26.36 1.59
N PRO A 152 11.43 -26.10 2.82
CA PRO A 152 10.95 -24.79 3.20
C PRO A 152 12.13 -23.80 3.09
N LEU A 153 11.83 -22.68 2.49
CA LEU A 153 12.66 -21.53 2.21
C LEU A 153 13.61 -21.14 3.36
N ASP A 154 14.86 -21.60 3.32
CA ASP A 154 15.87 -21.19 4.29
C ASP A 154 16.54 -19.85 3.95
N ASP A 155 16.46 -19.39 2.68
CA ASP A 155 16.91 -18.07 2.26
C ASP A 155 16.05 -17.55 1.11
N ILE A 156 15.15 -16.63 1.39
CA ILE A 156 14.33 -16.00 0.35
C ILE A 156 15.13 -14.91 -0.36
N ILE A 157 16.02 -15.33 -1.22
CA ILE A 157 16.50 -14.50 -2.32
C ILE A 157 15.36 -14.51 -3.36
N ILE A 158 14.86 -13.34 -3.73
CA ILE A 158 13.86 -13.21 -4.80
C ILE A 158 14.42 -13.93 -6.02
N PRO A 159 13.81 -15.04 -6.47
CA PRO A 159 14.32 -15.71 -7.64
C PRO A 159 14.12 -14.79 -8.84
N SER A 160 15.16 -14.57 -9.63
CA SER A 160 15.07 -13.88 -10.92
C SER A 160 14.16 -14.63 -11.91
N ARG A 161 13.78 -15.87 -11.57
CA ARG A 161 12.86 -16.73 -12.31
C ARG A 161 12.01 -17.49 -11.30
N GLY A 162 10.80 -17.05 -11.10
CA GLY A 162 9.80 -17.70 -10.24
C GLY A 162 8.45 -17.65 -10.87
N LYS A 163 7.59 -18.59 -10.52
CA LYS A 163 6.19 -18.60 -10.89
C LYS A 163 5.37 -17.90 -9.82
N ILE A 164 4.49 -16.98 -10.22
CA ILE A 164 3.53 -16.36 -9.30
C ILE A 164 2.34 -17.30 -9.17
N MET A 165 2.06 -17.75 -7.96
CA MET A 165 0.95 -18.67 -7.64
C MET A 165 0.02 -18.05 -6.59
N PRO A 166 -1.27 -18.43 -6.57
CA PRO A 166 -2.14 -18.15 -5.44
C PRO A 166 -1.52 -18.69 -4.15
N ILE A 167 -1.65 -17.96 -3.03
CA ILE A 167 -0.97 -18.33 -1.79
C ILE A 167 -1.56 -19.62 -1.19
N GLU A 168 -2.87 -19.86 -1.43
CA GLU A 168 -3.58 -21.07 -1.04
C GLU A 168 -3.05 -22.35 -1.69
N ASP A 169 -2.41 -22.22 -2.86
CA ASP A 169 -1.76 -23.33 -3.56
C ASP A 169 -0.33 -23.61 -3.06
N THR A 170 0.11 -22.85 -2.05
CA THR A 170 1.44 -22.94 -1.44
C THR A 170 1.33 -23.25 0.05
N LYS A 171 2.48 -23.52 0.70
CA LYS A 171 2.54 -23.61 2.17
C LYS A 171 2.91 -22.28 2.83
N LEU A 172 2.95 -21.21 2.04
CA LEU A 172 3.33 -19.87 2.48
C LEU A 172 2.12 -19.11 2.99
N GLU A 173 2.36 -18.12 3.83
CA GLU A 173 1.34 -17.19 4.29
C GLU A 173 1.87 -15.75 4.31
N LEU A 174 0.98 -14.80 4.12
CA LEU A 174 1.25 -13.38 4.33
C LEU A 174 0.96 -13.03 5.79
N TYR A 175 1.95 -12.47 6.46
CA TYR A 175 1.85 -12.01 7.84
C TYR A 175 2.47 -10.61 8.00
N PRO A 176 2.11 -9.85 9.02
CA PRO A 176 2.76 -8.57 9.31
C PRO A 176 4.29 -8.75 9.46
N GLY A 177 5.06 -8.05 8.63
CA GLY A 177 6.51 -8.22 8.52
C GLY A 177 6.96 -8.86 7.20
N SER A 178 6.13 -9.68 6.53
CA SER A 178 6.46 -10.26 5.23
C SER A 178 6.86 -9.21 4.21
N ILE A 179 7.82 -9.52 3.34
CA ILE A 179 8.19 -8.64 2.23
C ILE A 179 7.21 -8.86 1.08
N VAL A 180 6.48 -7.81 0.73
CA VAL A 180 5.43 -7.83 -0.28
C VAL A 180 5.75 -6.89 -1.42
N SER A 181 5.44 -7.29 -2.64
CA SER A 181 5.40 -6.44 -3.82
C SER A 181 3.96 -6.33 -4.31
N THR A 182 3.54 -5.14 -4.67
CA THR A 182 2.21 -4.90 -5.23
C THR A 182 2.26 -3.84 -6.32
N GLU A 183 1.44 -4.00 -7.35
CA GLU A 183 1.16 -2.95 -8.31
C GLU A 183 0.02 -2.10 -7.76
N ILE A 184 0.31 -0.83 -7.52
CA ILE A 184 -0.65 0.15 -7.01
C ILE A 184 -1.16 0.98 -8.17
N ASN A 185 -2.47 1.04 -8.33
CA ASN A 185 -3.13 1.99 -9.20
C ASN A 185 -3.38 3.28 -8.41
N LEU A 186 -2.74 4.36 -8.82
CA LEU A 186 -2.76 5.67 -8.19
C LEU A 186 -3.86 6.53 -8.81
N PHE A 187 -4.63 7.18 -7.97
CA PHE A 187 -5.69 8.06 -8.41
C PHE A 187 -5.64 9.41 -7.68
N PRO A 188 -5.32 10.51 -8.39
CA PRO A 188 -5.44 11.85 -7.88
C PRO A 188 -6.90 12.22 -7.67
N PHE A 189 -7.21 12.89 -6.57
CA PHE A 189 -8.57 13.33 -6.25
C PHE A 189 -8.57 14.68 -5.54
N GLU A 190 -9.76 15.27 -5.45
CA GLU A 190 -10.01 16.47 -4.66
C GLU A 190 -11.08 16.18 -3.61
N THR A 191 -10.87 16.70 -2.41
CA THR A 191 -11.89 16.71 -1.36
C THR A 191 -11.90 18.07 -0.68
N SER A 192 -13.02 18.78 -0.74
CA SER A 192 -13.19 20.10 -0.10
C SER A 192 -12.07 21.11 -0.43
N GLY A 193 -11.66 21.17 -1.70
CA GLY A 193 -10.60 22.07 -2.17
C GLY A 193 -9.17 21.62 -1.80
N GLN A 194 -9.01 20.40 -1.31
CA GLN A 194 -7.72 19.80 -0.99
C GLN A 194 -7.39 18.67 -1.98
N PRO A 195 -6.19 18.69 -2.60
CA PRO A 195 -5.79 17.61 -3.47
C PRO A 195 -5.27 16.42 -2.65
N GLY A 196 -5.42 15.22 -3.16
CA GLY A 196 -4.90 14.01 -2.57
C GLY A 196 -4.58 12.95 -3.62
N ILE A 197 -3.90 11.89 -3.19
CA ILE A 197 -3.64 10.70 -3.99
C ILE A 197 -4.06 9.48 -3.17
N THR A 198 -4.84 8.61 -3.77
CA THR A 198 -5.16 7.30 -3.20
C THR A 198 -4.51 6.20 -4.02
N GLY A 199 -4.13 5.11 -3.36
CA GLY A 199 -3.61 3.92 -4.01
C GLY A 199 -4.55 2.74 -3.82
N THR A 200 -4.84 2.02 -4.90
CA THR A 200 -5.62 0.78 -4.87
C THR A 200 -4.84 -0.36 -5.49
N ALA A 201 -5.04 -1.58 -4.98
CA ALA A 201 -4.47 -2.78 -5.56
C ALA A 201 -5.47 -3.94 -5.49
N SER A 202 -5.36 -4.86 -6.45
CA SER A 202 -6.12 -6.12 -6.47
C SER A 202 -5.32 -7.29 -5.91
N THR A 203 -3.99 -7.15 -5.80
CA THR A 203 -3.10 -8.28 -5.51
C THR A 203 -1.96 -7.84 -4.60
N ALA A 204 -1.63 -8.69 -3.62
CA ALA A 204 -0.43 -8.60 -2.80
C ALA A 204 0.41 -9.87 -3.05
N VAL A 205 1.69 -9.71 -3.43
CA VAL A 205 2.57 -10.82 -3.78
C VAL A 205 3.68 -10.94 -2.74
N LEU A 206 3.73 -12.07 -2.03
CA LEU A 206 4.84 -12.41 -1.16
C LEU A 206 6.10 -12.61 -2.01
N VAL A 207 7.13 -11.84 -1.72
CA VAL A 207 8.40 -11.87 -2.46
C VAL A 207 9.60 -12.11 -1.55
N GLY A 208 9.38 -12.15 -0.25
CA GLY A 208 10.43 -12.41 0.73
C GLY A 208 9.86 -12.60 2.12
N ASP A 209 10.66 -13.20 2.98
CA ASP A 209 10.38 -13.39 4.40
C ASP A 209 11.19 -12.39 5.24
N ALA A 210 10.67 -12.03 6.40
CA ALA A 210 11.36 -11.19 7.36
C ALA A 210 10.74 -11.39 8.75
N GLU A 211 11.33 -10.81 9.78
CA GLU A 211 10.82 -10.88 11.14
C GLU A 211 9.37 -10.37 11.23
N ARG A 212 8.51 -11.12 11.94
CA ARG A 212 7.11 -10.72 12.16
C ARG A 212 7.04 -9.44 12.98
N PHE A 213 6.21 -8.50 12.56
CA PHE A 213 5.86 -7.36 13.40
C PHE A 213 5.00 -7.85 14.56
N GLY A 214 5.34 -7.47 15.78
CA GLY A 214 4.52 -7.75 16.95
C GLY A 214 4.58 -9.19 17.47
N SER A 215 5.68 -9.92 17.27
CA SER A 215 5.88 -11.28 17.80
C SER A 215 5.87 -11.40 19.35
N GLY A 216 5.31 -10.47 20.07
CA GLY A 216 5.31 -10.45 21.54
C GLY A 216 4.06 -9.93 22.23
N GLY A 217 3.00 -9.61 21.55
CA GLY A 217 1.79 -9.10 22.19
C GLY A 217 0.55 -9.21 21.30
N ALA A 218 -0.60 -9.38 21.91
CA ALA A 218 -1.87 -9.15 21.23
C ALA A 218 -1.79 -7.80 20.49
N LEU A 219 -2.27 -7.76 19.26
CA LEU A 219 -2.42 -6.52 18.50
C LEU A 219 -3.05 -5.49 19.43
N ASP A 220 -2.29 -4.44 19.74
CA ASP A 220 -2.82 -3.29 20.48
C ASP A 220 -3.92 -2.69 19.58
N GLU A 221 -5.16 -2.91 19.98
CA GLU A 221 -6.33 -2.47 19.22
C GLU A 221 -6.26 -0.96 18.94
N ASP A 222 -5.69 -0.18 19.85
CA ASP A 222 -5.51 1.26 19.66
C ASP A 222 -4.57 1.60 18.50
N SER A 223 -3.54 0.79 18.22
CA SER A 223 -2.63 1.04 17.09
C SER A 223 -3.24 0.73 15.72
N ILE A 224 -4.18 -0.22 15.66
CA ILE A 224 -4.92 -0.53 14.41
C ILE A 224 -5.85 0.64 14.06
N PHE A 225 -6.41 1.29 15.07
CA PHE A 225 -7.38 2.37 14.87
C PHE A 225 -6.74 3.74 14.62
N MET A 226 -5.51 3.98 15.08
CA MET A 226 -4.79 5.22 14.76
C MET A 226 -4.55 5.40 13.26
N ASP A 227 -4.36 4.31 12.51
CA ASP A 227 -4.24 4.36 11.04
C ASP A 227 -5.57 4.57 10.31
N LEU A 228 -6.69 4.49 11.02
CA LEU A 228 -8.03 4.74 10.49
C LEU A 228 -8.51 6.19 10.76
N GLU A 229 -7.76 6.95 11.56
CA GLU A 229 -8.15 8.28 12.02
C GLU A 229 -7.91 9.41 10.99
N ASN A 230 -7.27 9.15 9.84
CA ASN A 230 -6.99 10.16 8.83
C ASN A 230 -7.45 9.77 7.44
#